data_8642bc53066cfc7bee7efd2bb0134f8a
#
_entry.id   8642bc53066cfc7bee7efd2bb0134f8a
#
_cell.length_a   1.000
_cell.length_b   1.000
_cell.length_c   1.000
_cell.angle_alpha   90.00
_cell.angle_beta   90.00
_cell.angle_gamma   90.00
#
_symmetry.space_group_name_H-M   'P 1'
#
loop_
_entity.id
_entity.type
_entity.pdbx_description
1 polymer ?
#
loop_
_entity_poly.entity_id
_entity_poly.type
_entity_poly.pdbx_seq_one_letter_code
_entity_poly.pdbx_strand_id
1 'polypeptide(L)'
;MARVKRGVHAKKHHKAILEQAQGYYGNRSRSYKSANEAVLHALQYAYRDRRAKKGEFRSLWIQRINAGARTHGISYSKLIAGLRVAGVEVDRKVLADLAV
;
A
#
# COMPACT_ATOMS: atom_id res chain seq x y z
N MET A 1 -27.23 35.37 -29.75
CA MET A 1 -26.22 34.99 -28.75
C MET A 1 -26.25 33.48 -28.57
N ALA A 2 -25.10 32.83 -28.66
CA ALA A 2 -25.01 31.37 -28.50
C ALA A 2 -25.20 30.95 -27.03
N ARG A 3 -26.00 29.92 -26.83
CA ARG A 3 -26.26 29.36 -25.51
C ARG A 3 -25.17 28.32 -25.18
N VAL A 4 -24.53 28.47 -24.03
CA VAL A 4 -23.54 27.52 -23.53
C VAL A 4 -24.19 26.64 -22.44
N LYS A 5 -24.17 25.34 -22.66
CA LYS A 5 -24.69 24.35 -21.68
C LYS A 5 -23.53 23.78 -20.87
N ARG A 6 -23.64 23.83 -19.55
CA ARG A 6 -22.61 23.35 -18.64
C ARG A 6 -22.79 21.91 -18.19
N GLY A 7 -23.95 21.31 -18.48
CA GLY A 7 -24.30 19.96 -18.00
C GLY A 7 -23.37 18.86 -18.48
N VAL A 8 -22.77 19.03 -19.67
CA VAL A 8 -21.85 18.03 -20.23
C VAL A 8 -20.62 17.84 -19.35
N HIS A 9 -20.04 18.92 -18.85
CA HIS A 9 -18.84 18.85 -18.00
C HIS A 9 -19.14 18.17 -16.67
N ALA A 10 -20.27 18.54 -16.04
CA ALA A 10 -20.71 17.92 -14.80
C ALA A 10 -20.95 16.41 -14.97
N LYS A 11 -21.64 16.04 -16.03
CA LYS A 11 -21.95 14.64 -16.33
C LYS A 11 -20.69 13.81 -16.56
N LYS A 12 -19.72 14.34 -17.31
CA LYS A 12 -18.44 13.68 -17.54
C LYS A 12 -17.67 13.46 -16.24
N HIS A 13 -17.65 14.48 -15.38
CA HIS A 13 -16.99 14.39 -14.08
C HIS A 13 -17.66 13.32 -13.21
N HIS A 14 -18.98 13.32 -13.14
CA HIS A 14 -19.75 12.32 -12.37
C HIS A 14 -19.49 10.90 -12.89
N LYS A 15 -19.47 10.74 -14.21
CA LYS A 15 -19.21 9.45 -14.84
C LYS A 15 -17.81 8.94 -14.53
N ALA A 16 -16.80 9.82 -14.57
CA ALA A 16 -15.42 9.45 -14.24
C ALA A 16 -15.29 8.93 -12.81
N ILE A 17 -15.96 9.58 -11.85
CA ILE A 17 -15.96 9.15 -10.46
C ILE A 17 -16.69 7.81 -10.30
N LEU A 18 -17.84 7.64 -10.93
CA LEU A 18 -18.59 6.39 -10.87
C LEU A 18 -17.85 5.21 -11.50
N GLU A 19 -17.05 5.44 -12.53
CA GLU A 19 -16.19 4.42 -13.11
C GLU A 19 -15.14 3.93 -12.12
N GLN A 20 -14.58 4.83 -11.32
CA GLN A 20 -13.63 4.47 -10.27
C GLN A 20 -14.31 3.72 -9.11
N ALA A 21 -15.62 3.91 -8.94
CA ALA A 21 -16.40 3.29 -7.86
C ALA A 21 -17.05 1.96 -8.26
N GLN A 22 -16.71 1.40 -9.42
CA GLN A 22 -17.27 0.12 -9.86
C GLN A 22 -16.97 -0.99 -8.85
N GLY A 23 -18.00 -1.78 -8.54
CA GLY A 23 -17.90 -2.85 -7.57
C GLY A 23 -18.13 -2.45 -6.12
N TYR A 24 -18.33 -1.17 -5.84
CA TYR A 24 -18.60 -0.72 -4.48
C TYR A 24 -20.00 -1.13 -4.03
N TYR A 25 -20.14 -1.37 -2.74
CA TYR A 25 -21.36 -1.89 -2.15
C TYR A 25 -22.47 -0.85 -2.18
N GLY A 26 -23.66 -1.30 -2.59
CA GLY A 26 -24.89 -0.51 -2.53
C GLY A 26 -24.84 0.76 -3.38
N ASN A 27 -25.33 1.86 -2.82
CA ASN A 27 -25.39 3.16 -3.51
C ASN A 27 -24.04 3.79 -3.78
N ARG A 28 -22.97 3.30 -3.16
CA ARG A 28 -21.61 3.80 -3.41
C ARG A 28 -21.11 3.55 -4.83
N SER A 29 -21.74 2.60 -5.54
CA SER A 29 -21.46 2.36 -6.95
C SER A 29 -22.42 3.08 -7.90
N ARG A 30 -23.52 3.64 -7.39
CA ARG A 30 -24.61 4.23 -8.19
C ARG A 30 -24.83 5.71 -7.96
N SER A 31 -24.86 6.15 -6.70
CA SER A 31 -25.09 7.55 -6.34
C SER A 31 -23.77 8.32 -6.39
N TYR A 32 -23.72 9.41 -7.15
CA TYR A 32 -22.51 10.21 -7.29
C TYR A 32 -21.98 10.70 -5.94
N LYS A 33 -22.82 11.21 -5.08
CA LYS A 33 -22.40 11.75 -3.77
C LYS A 33 -21.71 10.67 -2.93
N SER A 34 -22.37 9.52 -2.79
CA SER A 34 -21.81 8.41 -2.02
C SER A 34 -20.55 7.83 -2.69
N ALA A 35 -20.56 7.70 -4.01
CA ALA A 35 -19.42 7.24 -4.79
C ALA A 35 -18.23 8.19 -4.64
N ASN A 36 -18.47 9.50 -4.71
CA ASN A 36 -17.41 10.50 -4.55
C ASN A 36 -16.76 10.43 -3.18
N GLU A 37 -17.54 10.33 -2.12
CA GLU A 37 -17.00 10.16 -0.76
C GLU A 37 -16.17 8.89 -0.63
N ALA A 38 -16.67 7.78 -1.16
CA ALA A 38 -15.96 6.50 -1.12
C ALA A 38 -14.65 6.54 -1.90
N VAL A 39 -14.65 7.16 -3.08
CA VAL A 39 -13.45 7.32 -3.91
C VAL A 39 -12.42 8.22 -3.24
N LEU A 40 -12.85 9.33 -2.62
CA LEU A 40 -11.95 10.22 -1.88
C LEU A 40 -11.24 9.46 -0.76
N HIS A 41 -11.99 8.67 0.02
CA HIS A 41 -11.39 7.84 1.07
C HIS A 41 -10.45 6.77 0.50
N ALA A 42 -10.84 6.13 -0.61
CA ALA A 42 -10.02 5.12 -1.27
C ALA A 42 -8.68 5.69 -1.73
N LEU A 43 -8.68 6.87 -2.33
CA LEU A 43 -7.45 7.54 -2.77
C LEU A 43 -6.57 7.95 -1.60
N GLN A 44 -7.17 8.45 -0.53
CA GLN A 44 -6.46 8.83 0.69
C GLN A 44 -5.81 7.60 1.34
N TYR A 45 -6.55 6.50 1.44
CA TYR A 45 -6.03 5.25 1.99
C TYR A 45 -4.93 4.67 1.10
N ALA A 46 -5.08 4.75 -0.22
CA ALA A 46 -4.05 4.30 -1.15
C ALA A 46 -2.73 5.06 -0.95
N TYR A 47 -2.80 6.39 -0.79
CA TYR A 47 -1.63 7.21 -0.51
C TYR A 47 -0.96 6.80 0.81
N ARG A 48 -1.75 6.73 1.88
CA ARG A 48 -1.28 6.34 3.21
C ARG A 48 -0.67 4.96 3.20
N ASP A 49 -1.35 4.00 2.57
CA ASP A 49 -0.97 2.59 2.63
C ASP A 49 0.22 2.26 1.72
N ARG A 50 0.44 3.01 0.64
CA ARG A 50 1.68 2.88 -0.12
C ARG A 50 2.90 3.21 0.72
N ARG A 51 2.77 4.15 1.64
CA ARG A 51 3.84 4.50 2.59
C ARG A 51 3.96 3.49 3.72
N ALA A 52 2.83 3.04 4.26
CA ALA A 52 2.79 2.01 5.28
C ALA A 52 3.33 0.66 4.79
N LYS A 53 3.10 0.34 3.52
CA LYS A 53 3.55 -0.90 2.89
C LYS A 53 5.06 -1.12 3.04
N LYS A 54 5.84 -0.07 2.95
CA LYS A 54 7.30 -0.16 3.10
C LYS A 54 7.70 -0.68 4.49
N GLY A 55 7.05 -0.15 5.52
CA GLY A 55 7.26 -0.61 6.89
C GLY A 55 6.71 -2.01 7.14
N GLU A 56 5.59 -2.35 6.54
CA GLU A 56 4.98 -3.68 6.65
C GLU A 56 5.87 -4.76 6.04
N PHE A 57 6.42 -4.51 4.83
CA PHE A 57 7.36 -5.43 4.22
C PHE A 57 8.64 -5.56 5.03
N ARG A 58 9.14 -4.47 5.59
CA ARG A 58 10.31 -4.51 6.46
C ARG A 58 10.06 -5.40 7.68
N SER A 59 8.89 -5.28 8.30
CA SER A 59 8.50 -6.15 9.43
C SER A 59 8.48 -7.62 9.02
N LEU A 60 7.94 -7.92 7.85
CA LEU A 60 7.91 -9.28 7.32
C LEU A 60 9.32 -9.82 7.09
N TRP A 61 10.21 -9.02 6.50
CA TRP A 61 11.59 -9.43 6.29
C TRP A 61 12.30 -9.72 7.62
N ILE A 62 12.09 -8.86 8.61
CA ILE A 62 12.67 -9.04 9.94
C ILE A 62 12.18 -10.33 10.57
N GLN A 63 10.89 -10.65 10.45
CA GLN A 63 10.33 -11.91 10.95
C GLN A 63 10.96 -13.14 10.29
N ARG A 64 11.12 -13.08 8.96
CA ARG A 64 11.76 -14.18 8.22
C ARG A 64 13.22 -14.35 8.58
N ILE A 65 13.96 -13.26 8.69
CA ILE A 65 15.37 -13.29 9.11
C ILE A 65 15.48 -13.85 10.52
N ASN A 66 14.63 -13.42 11.44
CA ASN A 66 14.62 -13.90 12.81
C ASN A 66 14.32 -15.39 12.89
N ALA A 67 13.35 -15.86 12.13
CA ALA A 67 13.02 -17.28 12.06
C ALA A 67 14.21 -18.11 11.56
N GLY A 68 14.84 -17.67 10.49
CA GLY A 68 16.03 -18.33 9.94
C GLY A 68 17.21 -18.32 10.90
N ALA A 69 17.44 -17.19 11.58
CA ALA A 69 18.52 -17.07 12.56
C ALA A 69 18.28 -18.00 13.76
N ARG A 70 17.05 -18.13 14.23
CA ARG A 70 16.71 -18.98 15.37
C ARG A 70 16.88 -20.47 15.06
N THR A 71 16.72 -20.89 13.83
CA THR A 71 17.02 -22.28 13.44
C THR A 71 18.51 -22.60 13.59
N HIS A 72 19.37 -21.58 13.54
CA HIS A 72 20.81 -21.70 13.77
C HIS A 72 21.22 -21.28 15.19
N GLY A 73 20.27 -21.06 16.09
CA GLY A 73 20.53 -20.83 17.51
C GLY A 73 20.85 -19.39 17.90
N ILE A 74 20.65 -18.41 17.01
CA ILE A 74 20.88 -16.99 17.33
C ILE A 74 19.60 -16.16 17.10
N SER A 75 19.54 -15.00 17.77
CA SER A 75 18.43 -14.06 17.58
C SER A 75 18.71 -13.09 16.44
N TYR A 76 17.67 -12.42 15.94
CA TYR A 76 17.80 -11.38 14.91
C TYR A 76 18.76 -10.27 15.34
N SER A 77 18.65 -9.80 16.59
CA SER A 77 19.49 -8.72 17.11
C SER A 77 20.97 -9.09 17.08
N LYS A 78 21.30 -10.31 17.48
CA LYS A 78 22.69 -10.83 17.47
C LYS A 78 23.20 -10.98 16.04
N LEU A 79 22.36 -11.47 15.12
CA LEU A 79 22.72 -11.61 13.71
C LEU A 79 23.06 -10.25 13.09
N ILE A 80 22.21 -9.26 13.29
CA ILE A 80 22.43 -7.91 12.73
C ILE A 80 23.67 -7.26 13.34
N ALA A 81 23.87 -7.40 14.65
CA ALA A 81 25.08 -6.90 15.31
C ALA A 81 26.34 -7.55 14.74
N GLY A 82 26.31 -8.87 14.55
CA GLY A 82 27.43 -9.61 13.96
C GLY A 82 27.73 -9.19 12.52
N LEU A 83 26.71 -8.97 11.70
CA LEU A 83 26.89 -8.51 10.33
C LEU A 83 27.53 -7.11 10.27
N ARG A 84 27.13 -6.22 11.19
CA ARG A 84 27.75 -4.89 11.29
C ARG A 84 29.22 -4.97 11.67
N VAL A 85 29.55 -5.78 12.63
CA VAL A 85 30.94 -5.99 13.07
C VAL A 85 31.79 -6.59 11.96
N ALA A 86 31.22 -7.53 11.20
CA ALA A 86 31.90 -8.17 10.08
C ALA A 86 31.98 -7.27 8.82
N GLY A 87 31.31 -6.11 8.82
CA GLY A 87 31.30 -5.19 7.70
C GLY A 87 30.49 -5.67 6.49
N VAL A 88 29.57 -6.60 6.70
CA VAL A 88 28.70 -7.11 5.63
C VAL A 88 27.52 -6.16 5.43
N GLU A 89 27.43 -5.60 4.23
CA GLU A 89 26.37 -4.66 3.85
C GLU A 89 25.34 -5.35 2.94
N VAL A 90 24.38 -6.02 3.55
CA VAL A 90 23.27 -6.68 2.84
C VAL A 90 21.97 -6.17 3.42
N ASP A 91 21.04 -5.79 2.57
CA ASP A 91 19.75 -5.29 3.03
C ASP A 91 18.84 -6.42 3.55
N ARG A 92 17.78 -6.03 4.24
CA ARG A 92 16.89 -6.99 4.90
C ARG A 92 16.07 -7.82 3.90
N LYS A 93 15.77 -7.25 2.74
CA LYS A 93 15.06 -7.98 1.69
C LYS A 93 15.86 -9.19 1.20
N VAL A 94 17.14 -8.96 0.91
CA VAL A 94 18.05 -10.03 0.46
C VAL A 94 18.29 -11.05 1.56
N LEU A 95 18.48 -10.59 2.80
CA LEU A 95 18.63 -11.49 3.95
C LEU A 95 17.39 -12.36 4.16
N ALA A 96 16.19 -11.80 3.98
CA ALA A 96 14.96 -12.56 4.10
C ALA A 96 14.85 -13.63 3.00
N ASP A 97 15.26 -13.33 1.78
CA ASP A 97 15.29 -14.30 0.69
C ASP A 97 16.27 -15.45 0.97
N LEU A 98 17.42 -15.13 1.57
CA LEU A 98 18.42 -16.15 1.95
C LEU A 98 17.95 -17.00 3.14
N ALA A 99 17.05 -16.50 3.97
CA ALA A 99 16.57 -17.17 5.17
C ALA A 99 15.48 -18.22 4.90
N VAL A 100 14.89 -18.24 3.69
CA VAL A 100 13.79 -19.17 3.31
C VAL A 100 14.32 -20.45 2.71
#